data_48e11bfd9804d27c438de382b35bc74d
#
_entry.id   48e11bfd9804d27c438de382b35bc74d
#
_cell.length_a   1.000
_cell.length_b   1.000
_cell.length_c   1.000
_cell.angle_alpha   90.00
_cell.angle_beta   90.00
_cell.angle_gamma   90.00
#
_symmetry.space_group_name_H-M   'P 1'
#
loop_
_entity.id
_entity.type
_entity.pdbx_description
1 polymer ?
#
loop_
_entity_poly.entity_id
_entity_poly.type
_entity_poly.pdbx_seq_one_letter_code
_entity_poly.pdbx_strand_id
1 'polypeptide(L)'
;MIRVSLFDDMTLCTDAEVERMQSLVPEPRRSEALRFRHTFGRFACLKSYLMLAELLGTEFGVVRFRIEVGEHGKPYLTDYPHIHFNISHCQKAIAVVVGDRPVGIDVESFRHFGSGLLDKTMNSAEKAEILASEVPEEVFAAYWTRKEAVFKLIGKGITDDLHGILTDNTVTHTDIYREKGYAVSVAVFKREDLSEL
;
A
#
# COMPACT_ATOMS: atom_id res chain seq x y z
N MET A 1 8.88 -14.81 -4.25
CA MET A 1 7.49 -14.74 -4.76
C MET A 1 6.85 -13.45 -4.26
N ILE A 2 6.07 -12.72 -5.09
CA ILE A 2 5.31 -11.52 -4.68
C ILE A 2 3.93 -11.64 -5.30
N ARG A 3 2.88 -11.38 -4.52
CA ARG A 3 1.49 -11.38 -4.96
C ARG A 3 0.76 -10.15 -4.46
N VAL A 4 -0.08 -9.60 -5.32
CA VAL A 4 -0.89 -8.40 -5.05
C VAL A 4 -2.36 -8.78 -5.15
N SER A 5 -3.15 -8.31 -4.21
CA SER A 5 -4.60 -8.29 -4.28
C SER A 5 -5.07 -6.84 -4.30
N LEU A 6 -5.99 -6.53 -5.20
CA LEU A 6 -6.58 -5.21 -5.38
C LEU A 6 -8.10 -5.32 -5.31
N PHE A 7 -8.71 -4.43 -4.55
CA PHE A 7 -10.16 -4.31 -4.44
C PHE A 7 -10.57 -2.86 -4.71
N ASP A 8 -11.47 -2.64 -5.66
CA ASP A 8 -11.90 -1.30 -6.08
C ASP A 8 -13.41 -1.17 -6.34
N ASP A 9 -14.19 -2.18 -5.99
CA ASP A 9 -15.65 -2.05 -5.96
C ASP A 9 -16.10 -1.35 -4.66
N MET A 10 -15.91 -0.04 -4.62
CA MET A 10 -16.26 0.75 -3.44
C MET A 10 -17.76 0.95 -3.25
N THR A 11 -18.61 0.44 -4.14
CA THR A 11 -20.07 0.40 -3.94
C THR A 11 -20.44 -0.52 -2.77
N LEU A 12 -19.57 -1.48 -2.45
CA LEU A 12 -19.70 -2.37 -1.29
C LEU A 12 -19.30 -1.72 0.04
N CYS A 13 -18.77 -0.49 0.04
CA CYS A 13 -18.41 0.22 1.26
C CYS A 13 -19.65 0.74 2.01
N THR A 14 -20.41 -0.17 2.61
CA THR A 14 -21.66 0.10 3.34
C THR A 14 -21.58 -0.40 4.78
N ASP A 15 -22.42 0.13 5.67
CA ASP A 15 -22.48 -0.33 7.06
C ASP A 15 -22.93 -1.80 7.15
N ALA A 16 -23.83 -2.25 6.27
CA ALA A 16 -24.25 -3.64 6.20
C ALA A 16 -23.09 -4.59 5.86
N GLU A 17 -22.23 -4.20 4.91
CA GLU A 17 -21.06 -5.01 4.56
C GLU A 17 -20.00 -4.98 5.67
N VAL A 18 -19.82 -3.85 6.35
CA VAL A 18 -18.96 -3.74 7.55
C VAL A 18 -19.45 -4.71 8.63
N GLU A 19 -20.75 -4.74 8.92
CA GLU A 19 -21.34 -5.66 9.92
C GLU A 19 -21.13 -7.13 9.50
N ARG A 20 -21.34 -7.46 8.25
CA ARG A 20 -21.08 -8.81 7.72
C ARG A 20 -19.62 -9.23 7.90
N MET A 21 -18.68 -8.35 7.54
CA MET A 21 -17.24 -8.65 7.64
C MET A 21 -16.75 -8.78 9.08
N GLN A 22 -17.38 -8.12 10.05
CA GLN A 22 -17.03 -8.27 11.47
C GLN A 22 -17.17 -9.72 11.95
N SER A 23 -18.13 -10.48 11.43
CA SER A 23 -18.30 -11.89 11.77
C SER A 23 -17.23 -12.82 11.19
N LEU A 24 -16.48 -12.34 10.17
CA LEU A 24 -15.46 -13.10 9.44
C LEU A 24 -14.03 -12.87 9.96
N VAL A 25 -13.84 -11.92 10.87
CA VAL A 25 -12.51 -11.55 11.38
C VAL A 25 -12.39 -11.89 12.88
N PRO A 26 -11.16 -12.14 13.38
CA PRO A 26 -10.94 -12.37 14.81
C PRO A 26 -11.21 -11.10 15.64
N GLU A 27 -11.45 -11.31 16.94
CA GLU A 27 -11.80 -10.23 17.87
C GLU A 27 -10.82 -9.03 17.84
N PRO A 28 -9.48 -9.20 17.88
CA PRO A 28 -8.56 -8.05 17.85
C PRO A 28 -8.75 -7.16 16.62
N ARG A 29 -9.01 -7.74 15.45
CA ARG A 29 -9.26 -6.95 14.22
C ARG A 29 -10.63 -6.26 14.26
N ARG A 30 -11.62 -6.90 14.86
CA ARG A 30 -12.96 -6.31 15.06
C ARG A 30 -12.87 -5.07 15.95
N SER A 31 -12.21 -5.18 17.10
CA SER A 31 -11.98 -4.07 18.01
C SER A 31 -11.20 -2.93 17.36
N GLU A 32 -10.20 -3.25 16.54
CA GLU A 32 -9.45 -2.24 15.79
C GLU A 32 -10.34 -1.48 14.80
N ALA A 33 -11.17 -2.19 14.04
CA ALA A 33 -12.09 -1.57 13.09
C ALA A 33 -13.08 -0.62 13.77
N LEU A 34 -13.54 -0.94 14.98
CA LEU A 34 -14.46 -0.11 15.75
C LEU A 34 -13.85 1.23 16.22
N ARG A 35 -12.53 1.39 16.19
CA ARG A 35 -11.86 2.67 16.49
C ARG A 35 -12.05 3.71 15.38
N PHE A 36 -12.35 3.26 14.16
CA PHE A 36 -12.61 4.18 13.05
C PHE A 36 -14.01 4.79 13.16
N ARG A 37 -14.07 6.11 13.03
CA ARG A 37 -15.31 6.88 13.16
C ARG A 37 -16.26 6.68 11.97
N HIS A 38 -15.69 6.56 10.76
CA HIS A 38 -16.45 6.51 9.52
C HIS A 38 -16.48 5.11 8.92
N THR A 39 -17.56 4.78 8.20
CA THR A 39 -17.78 3.50 7.52
C THR A 39 -16.60 3.10 6.65
N PHE A 40 -16.02 4.04 5.87
CA PHE A 40 -14.86 3.76 5.02
C PHE A 40 -13.66 3.22 5.83
N GLY A 41 -13.31 3.83 6.95
CA GLY A 41 -12.19 3.35 7.77
C GLY A 41 -12.43 1.95 8.34
N ARG A 42 -13.65 1.66 8.80
CA ARG A 42 -14.05 0.33 9.27
C ARG A 42 -13.99 -0.69 8.14
N PHE A 43 -14.56 -0.35 6.99
CA PHE A 43 -14.56 -1.17 5.80
C PHE A 43 -13.13 -1.48 5.35
N ALA A 44 -12.27 -0.47 5.18
CA ALA A 44 -10.89 -0.64 4.73
C ALA A 44 -10.08 -1.51 5.70
N CYS A 45 -10.25 -1.31 7.02
CA CYS A 45 -9.63 -2.13 8.05
C CYS A 45 -10.01 -3.61 7.93
N LEU A 46 -11.30 -3.92 7.82
CA LEU A 46 -11.80 -5.30 7.75
C LEU A 46 -11.47 -5.94 6.39
N LYS A 47 -11.72 -5.21 5.30
CA LYS A 47 -11.50 -5.70 3.94
C LYS A 47 -10.04 -6.04 3.68
N SER A 48 -9.12 -5.14 4.05
CA SER A 48 -7.69 -5.39 3.89
C SER A 48 -7.20 -6.61 4.69
N TYR A 49 -7.76 -6.85 5.88
CA TYR A 49 -7.45 -8.05 6.66
C TYR A 49 -7.93 -9.32 5.95
N LEU A 50 -9.16 -9.33 5.41
CA LEU A 50 -9.69 -10.47 4.67
C LEU A 50 -8.90 -10.76 3.39
N MET A 51 -8.50 -9.70 2.65
CA MET A 51 -7.62 -9.83 1.49
C MET A 51 -6.24 -10.39 1.87
N LEU A 52 -5.67 -9.94 2.99
CA LEU A 52 -4.41 -10.48 3.50
C LEU A 52 -4.57 -11.96 3.89
N ALA A 53 -5.63 -12.32 4.60
CA ALA A 53 -5.89 -13.70 4.99
C ALA A 53 -6.04 -14.64 3.77
N GLU A 54 -6.73 -14.18 2.73
CA GLU A 54 -6.87 -14.91 1.47
C GLU A 54 -5.51 -15.13 0.80
N LEU A 55 -4.69 -14.07 0.63
CA LEU A 55 -3.35 -14.19 0.04
C LEU A 55 -2.43 -15.09 0.87
N LEU A 56 -2.46 -14.99 2.18
CA LEU A 56 -1.65 -15.85 3.06
C LEU A 56 -2.08 -17.31 2.95
N GLY A 57 -3.39 -17.57 2.85
CA GLY A 57 -3.93 -18.91 2.66
C GLY A 57 -3.55 -19.53 1.32
N THR A 58 -3.75 -18.79 0.24
CA THR A 58 -3.53 -19.28 -1.14
C THR A 58 -2.06 -19.43 -1.51
N GLU A 59 -1.22 -18.48 -1.09
CA GLU A 59 0.18 -18.41 -1.54
C GLU A 59 1.16 -19.09 -0.57
N PHE A 60 0.82 -19.14 0.74
CA PHE A 60 1.70 -19.65 1.78
C PHE A 60 1.10 -20.77 2.63
N GLY A 61 -0.16 -21.13 2.41
CA GLY A 61 -0.87 -22.15 3.21
C GLY A 61 -1.14 -21.72 4.66
N VAL A 62 -1.07 -20.43 4.96
CA VAL A 62 -1.24 -19.88 6.31
C VAL A 62 -2.71 -19.60 6.60
N VAL A 63 -3.28 -20.34 7.55
CA VAL A 63 -4.72 -20.23 7.95
C VAL A 63 -4.89 -19.35 9.18
N ARG A 64 -3.90 -19.31 10.08
CA ARG A 64 -3.95 -18.52 11.32
C ARG A 64 -2.67 -17.71 11.44
N PHE A 65 -2.79 -16.45 11.76
CA PHE A 65 -1.67 -15.53 11.92
C PHE A 65 -1.99 -14.41 12.90
N ARG A 66 -0.95 -13.83 13.46
CA ARG A 66 -1.02 -12.65 14.31
C ARG A 66 -0.28 -11.50 13.65
N ILE A 67 -0.86 -10.31 13.72
CA ILE A 67 -0.24 -9.08 13.25
C ILE A 67 0.18 -8.27 14.47
N GLU A 68 1.44 -7.89 14.52
CA GLU A 68 1.96 -6.89 15.44
C GLU A 68 2.55 -5.71 14.66
N VAL A 69 2.76 -4.60 15.35
CA VAL A 69 3.27 -3.36 14.77
C VAL A 69 4.68 -3.14 15.29
N GLY A 70 5.63 -2.98 14.38
CA GLY A 70 7.03 -2.70 14.71
C GLY A 70 7.23 -1.27 15.21
N GLU A 71 8.46 -0.98 15.64
CA GLU A 71 8.87 0.30 16.25
C GLU A 71 8.50 1.52 15.40
N HIS A 72 8.54 1.39 14.07
CA HIS A 72 8.23 2.48 13.13
C HIS A 72 6.83 2.38 12.51
N GLY A 73 5.92 1.61 13.13
CA GLY A 73 4.53 1.51 12.67
C GLY A 73 4.28 0.52 11.52
N LYS A 74 5.31 -0.15 10.97
CA LYS A 74 5.13 -1.17 9.93
C LYS A 74 4.60 -2.45 10.54
N PRO A 75 3.44 -2.99 10.09
CA PRO A 75 2.91 -4.24 10.58
C PRO A 75 3.72 -5.44 10.06
N TYR A 76 3.80 -6.50 10.86
CA TYR A 76 4.46 -7.77 10.53
C TYR A 76 3.72 -8.97 11.10
N LEU A 77 4.03 -10.17 10.56
CA LEU A 77 3.47 -11.43 11.03
C LEU A 77 4.37 -12.02 12.11
N THR A 78 3.88 -12.13 13.33
CA THR A 78 4.68 -12.62 14.48
C THR A 78 5.07 -14.09 14.30
N ASP A 79 4.15 -14.90 13.78
CA ASP A 79 4.32 -16.34 13.64
C ASP A 79 5.07 -16.75 12.35
N TYR A 80 5.24 -15.81 11.39
CA TYR A 80 5.81 -16.05 10.05
C TYR A 80 6.77 -14.92 9.65
N PRO A 81 7.92 -14.75 10.31
CA PRO A 81 8.83 -13.60 10.08
C PRO A 81 9.46 -13.58 8.68
N HIS A 82 9.40 -14.70 7.94
CA HIS A 82 9.88 -14.81 6.56
C HIS A 82 8.82 -14.42 5.52
N ILE A 83 7.58 -14.17 5.93
CA ILE A 83 6.51 -13.67 5.07
C ILE A 83 6.33 -12.19 5.34
N HIS A 84 6.50 -11.40 4.30
CA HIS A 84 6.34 -9.95 4.36
C HIS A 84 5.03 -9.53 3.71
N PHE A 85 4.41 -8.51 4.25
CA PHE A 85 3.21 -7.93 3.66
C PHE A 85 3.18 -6.42 3.83
N ASN A 86 2.37 -5.77 3.02
CA ASN A 86 2.04 -4.36 3.19
C ASN A 86 0.62 -4.08 2.68
N ILE A 87 0.00 -3.02 3.19
CA ILE A 87 -1.38 -2.64 2.92
C ILE A 87 -1.43 -1.15 2.62
N SER A 88 -2.21 -0.76 1.64
CA SER A 88 -2.58 0.63 1.39
C SER A 88 -4.03 0.75 0.96
N HIS A 89 -4.63 1.91 1.18
CA HIS A 89 -5.99 2.19 0.71
C HIS A 89 -6.17 3.69 0.45
N CYS A 90 -6.99 4.01 -0.54
CA CYS A 90 -7.54 5.33 -0.80
C CYS A 90 -9.06 5.22 -0.94
N GLN A 91 -9.76 6.33 -1.20
CA GLN A 91 -11.23 6.32 -1.35
C GLN A 91 -11.73 5.44 -2.51
N LYS A 92 -10.87 5.04 -3.43
CA LYS A 92 -11.23 4.31 -4.65
C LYS A 92 -10.77 2.84 -4.66
N ALA A 93 -9.79 2.49 -3.81
CA ALA A 93 -9.23 1.13 -3.82
C ALA A 93 -8.55 0.77 -2.50
N ILE A 94 -8.44 -0.55 -2.27
CA ILE A 94 -7.66 -1.18 -1.20
C ILE A 94 -6.68 -2.13 -1.87
N ALA A 95 -5.41 -2.04 -1.52
CA ALA A 95 -4.34 -2.86 -2.08
C ALA A 95 -3.59 -3.59 -0.96
N VAL A 96 -3.31 -4.87 -1.18
CA VAL A 96 -2.54 -5.73 -0.27
C VAL A 96 -1.47 -6.45 -1.07
N VAL A 97 -0.25 -6.47 -0.57
CA VAL A 97 0.85 -7.25 -1.14
C VAL A 97 1.41 -8.21 -0.10
N VAL A 98 1.75 -9.44 -0.53
CA VAL A 98 2.51 -10.41 0.26
C VAL A 98 3.74 -10.87 -0.52
N GLY A 99 4.81 -11.25 0.19
CA GLY A 99 6.03 -11.73 -0.44
C GLY A 99 6.94 -12.52 0.50
N ASP A 100 7.89 -13.26 -0.08
CA ASP A 100 8.97 -13.98 0.59
C ASP A 100 10.20 -13.08 0.88
N ARG A 101 10.07 -11.79 0.63
CA ARG A 101 11.06 -10.74 0.89
C ARG A 101 10.36 -9.42 1.19
N PRO A 102 11.06 -8.41 1.76
CA PRO A 102 10.47 -7.12 2.05
C PRO A 102 9.76 -6.51 0.85
N VAL A 103 8.55 -6.00 1.08
CA VAL A 103 7.68 -5.38 0.08
C VAL A 103 7.04 -4.10 0.64
N GLY A 104 6.72 -3.18 -0.24
CA GLY A 104 5.88 -2.02 0.02
C GLY A 104 4.84 -1.87 -1.06
N ILE A 105 3.67 -1.35 -0.73
CA ILE A 105 2.59 -1.04 -1.67
C ILE A 105 1.95 0.29 -1.31
N ASP A 106 1.60 1.06 -2.34
CA ASP A 106 0.76 2.23 -2.15
C ASP A 106 -0.31 2.35 -3.23
N VAL A 107 -1.46 2.92 -2.87
CA VAL A 107 -2.57 3.20 -3.77
C VAL A 107 -3.11 4.60 -3.48
N GLU A 108 -3.21 5.44 -4.53
CA GLU A 108 -3.70 6.81 -4.42
C GLU A 108 -4.66 7.19 -5.54
N SER A 109 -5.71 7.93 -5.15
CA SER A 109 -6.64 8.51 -6.11
C SER A 109 -6.00 9.69 -6.84
N PHE A 110 -6.34 9.89 -8.11
CA PHE A 110 -6.02 11.14 -8.79
C PHE A 110 -6.78 12.27 -8.12
N ARG A 111 -6.06 13.27 -7.67
CA ARG A 111 -6.62 14.45 -6.99
C ARG A 111 -5.81 15.68 -7.34
N HIS A 112 -6.48 16.81 -7.32
CA HIS A 112 -5.79 18.07 -7.45
C HIS A 112 -4.76 18.26 -6.33
N PHE A 113 -3.61 18.81 -6.66
CA PHE A 113 -2.52 19.11 -5.73
C PHE A 113 -2.07 20.56 -5.86
N GLY A 114 -1.68 21.16 -4.74
CA GLY A 114 -1.13 22.51 -4.72
C GLY A 114 0.39 22.51 -4.91
N SER A 115 0.94 23.66 -5.32
CA SER A 115 2.38 23.85 -5.51
C SER A 115 3.21 23.48 -4.27
N GLY A 116 2.72 23.79 -3.07
CA GLY A 116 3.41 23.45 -1.82
C GLY A 116 3.60 21.95 -1.59
N LEU A 117 2.61 21.11 -1.99
CA LEU A 117 2.76 19.66 -1.93
C LEU A 117 3.78 19.17 -2.96
N LEU A 118 3.67 19.69 -4.19
CA LEU A 118 4.60 19.38 -5.27
C LEU A 118 6.04 19.72 -4.89
N ASP A 119 6.26 20.91 -4.32
CA ASP A 119 7.57 21.37 -3.89
C ASP A 119 8.16 20.53 -2.76
N LYS A 120 7.32 20.05 -1.85
CA LYS A 120 7.75 19.25 -0.71
C LYS A 120 8.12 17.82 -1.08
N THR A 121 7.52 17.28 -2.16
CA THR A 121 7.53 15.83 -2.42
C THR A 121 8.23 15.41 -3.70
N MET A 122 8.36 16.33 -4.68
CA MET A 122 8.89 16.03 -6.01
C MET A 122 10.21 16.78 -6.27
N ASN A 123 11.20 16.11 -6.85
CA ASN A 123 12.42 16.76 -7.31
C ASN A 123 12.16 17.60 -8.59
N SER A 124 13.17 18.34 -9.05
CA SER A 124 13.02 19.27 -10.18
C SER A 124 12.62 18.57 -11.49
N ALA A 125 13.14 17.36 -11.75
CA ALA A 125 12.82 16.61 -12.96
C ALA A 125 11.39 16.08 -12.93
N GLU A 126 10.98 15.50 -11.80
CA GLU A 126 9.62 15.01 -11.57
C GLU A 126 8.58 16.14 -11.67
N LYS A 127 8.87 17.32 -11.10
CA LYS A 127 8.02 18.51 -11.23
C LYS A 127 7.86 18.94 -12.68
N ALA A 128 8.96 18.99 -13.43
CA ALA A 128 8.93 19.39 -14.83
C ALA A 128 8.05 18.43 -15.65
N GLU A 129 8.15 17.12 -15.42
CA GLU A 129 7.32 16.11 -16.09
C GLU A 129 5.84 16.24 -15.72
N ILE A 130 5.52 16.38 -14.43
CA ILE A 130 4.15 16.56 -13.95
C ILE A 130 3.50 17.79 -14.57
N LEU A 131 4.19 18.94 -14.52
CA LEU A 131 3.65 20.21 -15.01
C LEU A 131 3.54 20.30 -16.54
N ALA A 132 4.33 19.53 -17.28
CA ALA A 132 4.26 19.45 -18.73
C ALA A 132 3.20 18.46 -19.23
N SER A 133 2.62 17.64 -18.34
CA SER A 133 1.65 16.62 -18.72
C SER A 133 0.26 17.20 -19.00
N GLU A 134 -0.48 16.60 -19.94
CA GLU A 134 -1.90 16.86 -20.15
C GLU A 134 -2.79 16.27 -19.04
N VAL A 135 -2.23 15.37 -18.21
CA VAL A 135 -2.92 14.68 -17.11
C VAL A 135 -2.07 14.74 -15.83
N PRO A 136 -1.79 15.95 -15.31
CA PRO A 136 -0.82 16.15 -14.23
C PRO A 136 -1.17 15.43 -12.93
N GLU A 137 -2.47 15.27 -12.60
CA GLU A 137 -2.91 14.54 -11.41
C GLU A 137 -2.59 13.04 -11.49
N GLU A 138 -2.65 12.45 -12.68
CA GLU A 138 -2.27 11.06 -12.91
C GLU A 138 -0.76 10.87 -12.74
N VAL A 139 0.03 11.73 -13.37
CA VAL A 139 1.51 11.67 -13.29
C VAL A 139 1.97 11.91 -11.85
N PHE A 140 1.37 12.88 -11.16
CA PHE A 140 1.65 13.13 -9.75
C PHE A 140 1.33 11.89 -8.89
N ALA A 141 0.15 11.28 -9.04
CA ALA A 141 -0.24 10.10 -8.31
C ALA A 141 0.71 8.91 -8.56
N ALA A 142 1.19 8.75 -9.81
CA ALA A 142 2.17 7.72 -10.15
C ALA A 142 3.52 7.93 -9.44
N TYR A 143 4.04 9.15 -9.37
CA TYR A 143 5.24 9.45 -8.60
C TYR A 143 5.02 9.31 -7.09
N TRP A 144 3.90 9.81 -6.60
CA TRP A 144 3.57 9.74 -5.19
C TRP A 144 3.48 8.29 -4.70
N THR A 145 2.71 7.44 -5.39
CA THR A 145 2.58 6.03 -5.01
C THR A 145 3.90 5.27 -5.06
N ARG A 146 4.80 5.57 -6.02
CA ARG A 146 6.15 4.98 -6.07
C ARG A 146 6.94 5.33 -4.83
N LYS A 147 6.96 6.61 -4.46
CA LYS A 147 7.68 7.09 -3.27
C LYS A 147 7.13 6.49 -1.99
N GLU A 148 5.81 6.51 -1.82
CA GLU A 148 5.15 5.91 -0.67
C GLU A 148 5.37 4.39 -0.60
N ALA A 149 5.34 3.67 -1.72
CA ALA A 149 5.63 2.25 -1.75
C ALA A 149 7.08 1.95 -1.32
N VAL A 150 8.06 2.73 -1.78
CA VAL A 150 9.47 2.63 -1.35
C VAL A 150 9.60 2.96 0.14
N PHE A 151 8.90 3.97 0.61
CA PHE A 151 8.84 4.35 2.02
C PHE A 151 8.37 3.20 2.91
N LYS A 152 7.24 2.60 2.53
CA LYS A 152 6.64 1.44 3.21
C LYS A 152 7.54 0.18 3.11
N LEU A 153 8.27 0.02 2.00
CA LEU A 153 9.28 -1.03 1.84
C LEU A 153 10.38 -0.89 2.89
N ILE A 154 10.97 0.31 3.01
CA ILE A 154 12.06 0.60 3.94
C ILE A 154 11.62 0.46 5.40
N GLY A 155 10.41 0.90 5.72
CA GLY A 155 9.78 0.70 7.04
C GLY A 155 10.43 1.47 8.20
N LYS A 156 11.21 2.51 7.91
CA LYS A 156 11.91 3.33 8.92
C LYS A 156 11.11 4.55 9.42
N GLY A 157 9.83 4.65 9.06
CA GLY A 157 9.02 5.84 9.31
C GLY A 157 9.34 6.97 8.31
N ILE A 158 8.59 8.07 8.37
CA ILE A 158 8.75 9.19 7.45
C ILE A 158 10.08 9.88 7.71
N THR A 159 11.01 9.79 6.75
CA THR A 159 12.21 10.65 6.68
C THR A 159 11.85 11.87 5.85
N ASP A 160 12.48 13.00 6.10
CA ASP A 160 12.14 14.28 5.46
C ASP A 160 12.55 14.37 3.96
N ASP A 161 13.29 13.39 3.43
CA ASP A 161 13.77 13.41 2.05
C ASP A 161 12.94 12.52 1.10
N LEU A 162 11.79 13.03 0.69
CA LEU A 162 11.00 12.43 -0.38
C LEU A 162 11.59 12.69 -1.77
N HIS A 163 12.47 13.69 -1.94
CA HIS A 163 13.00 14.05 -3.24
C HIS A 163 13.95 12.99 -3.81
N GLY A 164 14.75 12.35 -2.95
CA GLY A 164 15.77 11.36 -3.32
C GLY A 164 15.39 9.90 -3.01
N ILE A 165 14.17 9.60 -2.60
CA ILE A 165 13.82 8.26 -2.12
C ILE A 165 13.83 7.18 -3.19
N LEU A 166 13.59 7.55 -4.46
CA LEU A 166 13.68 6.62 -5.58
C LEU A 166 15.14 6.41 -5.96
N THR A 167 15.75 5.38 -5.41
CA THR A 167 17.17 5.04 -5.60
C THR A 167 17.36 3.84 -6.50
N ASP A 168 18.59 3.64 -6.98
CA ASP A 168 18.95 2.46 -7.80
C ASP A 168 18.85 1.13 -7.06
N ASN A 169 18.71 1.13 -5.73
CA ASN A 169 18.59 -0.09 -4.92
C ASN A 169 17.16 -0.65 -4.84
N THR A 170 16.19 0.07 -5.38
CA THR A 170 14.79 -0.34 -5.39
C THR A 170 14.25 -0.50 -6.79
N VAL A 171 13.28 -1.41 -6.95
CA VAL A 171 12.49 -1.58 -8.16
C VAL A 171 11.04 -1.28 -7.81
N THR A 172 10.42 -0.41 -8.58
CA THR A 172 9.00 -0.11 -8.46
C THR A 172 8.25 -0.53 -9.71
N HIS A 173 7.04 -1.06 -9.53
CA HIS A 173 6.08 -1.30 -10.62
C HIS A 173 4.83 -0.48 -10.32
N THR A 174 4.32 0.24 -11.31
CA THR A 174 3.15 1.11 -11.18
C THR A 174 2.11 0.78 -12.23
N ASP A 175 0.90 0.49 -11.79
CA ASP A 175 -0.29 0.35 -12.62
C ASP A 175 -1.18 1.59 -12.47
N ILE A 176 -1.64 2.13 -13.60
CA ILE A 176 -2.47 3.33 -13.68
C ILE A 176 -3.86 2.93 -14.18
N TYR A 177 -4.86 3.09 -13.32
CA TYR A 177 -6.26 2.76 -13.59
C TYR A 177 -7.03 4.05 -13.96
N ARG A 178 -6.82 4.55 -15.19
CA ARG A 178 -7.35 5.84 -15.66
C ARG A 178 -8.84 5.99 -15.51
N GLU A 179 -9.61 5.03 -15.99
CA GLU A 179 -11.07 5.07 -15.93
C GLU A 179 -11.61 5.03 -14.50
N LYS A 180 -10.85 4.43 -13.56
CA LYS A 180 -11.18 4.34 -12.15
C LYS A 180 -10.60 5.49 -11.33
N GLY A 181 -9.62 6.20 -11.87
CA GLY A 181 -9.00 7.41 -11.32
C GLY A 181 -8.10 7.18 -10.11
N TYR A 182 -7.25 6.15 -10.16
CA TYR A 182 -6.23 5.88 -9.15
C TYR A 182 -4.99 5.19 -9.76
N ALA A 183 -3.87 5.23 -9.03
CA ALA A 183 -2.66 4.49 -9.33
C ALA A 183 -2.26 3.59 -8.15
N VAL A 184 -1.59 2.48 -8.46
CA VAL A 184 -1.02 1.54 -7.48
C VAL A 184 0.46 1.35 -7.79
N SER A 185 1.32 1.40 -6.78
CA SER A 185 2.75 1.06 -6.92
C SER A 185 3.16 0.00 -5.92
N VAL A 186 3.96 -0.96 -6.38
CA VAL A 186 4.65 -1.95 -5.55
C VAL A 186 6.14 -1.69 -5.60
N ALA A 187 6.81 -1.76 -4.46
CA ALA A 187 8.25 -1.59 -4.33
C ALA A 187 8.92 -2.82 -3.70
N VAL A 188 10.10 -3.15 -4.20
CA VAL A 188 10.98 -4.21 -3.67
C VAL A 188 12.44 -3.76 -3.76
N PHE A 189 13.32 -4.33 -2.93
CA PHE A 189 14.75 -4.19 -3.14
C PHE A 189 15.19 -4.98 -4.37
N LYS A 190 16.16 -4.46 -5.14
CA LYS A 190 16.85 -5.24 -6.16
C LYS A 190 17.43 -6.51 -5.53
N ARG A 191 17.43 -7.61 -6.25
CA ARG A 191 18.25 -8.77 -5.87
C ARG A 191 19.70 -8.34 -6.05
N GLU A 192 20.50 -8.42 -4.98
CA GLU A 192 21.94 -8.44 -5.13
C GLU A 192 22.28 -9.66 -6.00
N ASP A 193 23.00 -9.44 -7.08
CA ASP A 193 23.55 -10.55 -7.86
C ASP A 193 24.54 -11.31 -6.94
N LEU A 194 24.10 -12.47 -6.44
CA LEU A 194 24.94 -13.41 -5.68
C LEU A 194 25.98 -14.12 -6.60
N SER A 195 26.38 -13.49 -7.70
CA SER A 195 27.37 -14.02 -8.65
C SER A 195 28.81 -13.57 -8.34
N GLU A 196 29.03 -12.83 -7.25
CA GLU A 196 30.36 -12.43 -6.80
C GLU A 196 30.65 -12.91 -5.34
N LEU A 197 30.55 -14.23 -5.12
CA LEU A 197 31.17 -14.90 -3.97
C LEU A 197 31.81 -16.22 -4.40
#